data_5de61a4bd94d6082e4ba4e18227de86b
#
_entry.id   5de61a4bd94d6082e4ba4e18227de86b
#
_cell.length_a   1.000
_cell.length_b   1.000
_cell.length_c   1.000
_cell.angle_alpha   90.00
_cell.angle_beta   90.00
_cell.angle_gamma   90.00
#
_symmetry.space_group_name_H-M   'P 1'
#
loop_
_entity.id
_entity.type
_entity.pdbx_description
1 polymer ?
#
loop_
_entity_poly.entity_id
_entity_poly.type
_entity_poly.pdbx_seq_one_letter_code
_entity_poly.pdbx_strand_id
1 'polypeptide(L)'
;MAPTTVFDRATIRHNLTEFKLRWLAHIEQWKAENRPATESSHDQQFWGDLLDCFGVNARDLYLYQRSAKRASTGRTGKIDMFMPGKVIGEAKSLGGPLDDAHAQALDYLLGGTI
;
A
#
# COMPACT_ATOMS: atom_id res chain seq x y z
N MET A 1 12.18 -5.18 -11.10
CA MET A 1 11.16 -6.06 -10.50
C MET A 1 11.59 -6.48 -9.10
N ALA A 2 10.71 -6.41 -8.13
CA ALA A 2 11.02 -6.82 -6.77
C ALA A 2 11.21 -8.34 -6.68
N PRO A 3 12.33 -8.84 -6.15
CA PRO A 3 12.50 -10.28 -5.93
C PRO A 3 11.51 -10.78 -4.87
N THR A 4 11.07 -12.02 -5.03
CA THR A 4 10.11 -12.66 -4.14
C THR A 4 10.68 -13.97 -3.61
N THR A 5 10.66 -14.12 -2.28
CA THR A 5 10.92 -15.39 -1.63
C THR A 5 9.59 -16.17 -1.57
N VAL A 6 9.63 -17.44 -1.95
CA VAL A 6 8.41 -18.27 -1.91
C VAL A 6 8.17 -18.75 -0.48
N PHE A 7 7.07 -18.28 0.13
CA PHE A 7 6.61 -18.74 1.43
C PHE A 7 5.39 -19.64 1.28
N ASP A 8 5.24 -20.63 2.16
CA ASP A 8 4.03 -21.42 2.21
C ASP A 8 2.90 -20.66 2.92
N ARG A 9 1.67 -21.20 2.84
CA ARG A 9 0.49 -20.55 3.43
C ARG A 9 0.59 -20.40 4.94
N ALA A 10 1.16 -21.37 5.63
CA ALA A 10 1.28 -21.33 7.09
C ALA A 10 2.23 -20.21 7.51
N THR A 11 3.35 -20.03 6.81
CA THR A 11 4.30 -18.96 7.06
C THR A 11 3.66 -17.59 6.78
N ILE A 12 2.96 -17.46 5.66
CA ILE A 12 2.28 -16.19 5.30
C ILE A 12 1.22 -15.85 6.37
N ARG A 13 0.44 -16.82 6.80
CA ARG A 13 -0.59 -16.61 7.83
C ARG A 13 0.03 -16.16 9.15
N HIS A 14 1.12 -16.79 9.56
CA HIS A 14 1.85 -16.36 10.75
C HIS A 14 2.35 -14.93 10.62
N ASN A 15 2.98 -14.59 9.49
CA ASN A 15 3.50 -13.27 9.22
C ASN A 15 2.40 -12.20 9.23
N LEU A 16 1.23 -12.51 8.64
CA LEU A 16 0.09 -11.60 8.63
C LEU A 16 -0.47 -11.39 10.04
N THR A 17 -0.47 -12.41 10.88
CA THR A 17 -0.91 -12.29 12.28
C THR A 17 0.01 -11.34 13.05
N GLU A 18 1.33 -11.50 12.90
CA GLU A 18 2.31 -10.61 13.52
C GLU A 18 2.20 -9.17 12.98
N PHE A 19 2.02 -9.03 11.68
CA PHE A 19 1.79 -7.75 11.03
C PHE A 19 0.56 -7.04 11.61
N LYS A 20 -0.56 -7.75 11.73
CA LYS A 20 -1.80 -7.23 12.29
C LYS A 20 -1.58 -6.69 13.70
N LEU A 21 -0.94 -7.47 14.57
CA LEU A 21 -0.71 -7.07 15.96
C LEU A 21 0.17 -5.83 16.04
N ARG A 22 1.23 -5.77 15.24
CA ARG A 22 2.14 -4.63 15.21
C ARG A 22 1.45 -3.35 14.74
N TRP A 23 0.68 -3.43 13.65
CA TRP A 23 0.01 -2.25 13.11
C TRP A 23 -1.19 -1.81 13.92
N LEU A 24 -1.90 -2.73 14.59
CA LEU A 24 -2.93 -2.34 15.56
C LEU A 24 -2.33 -1.54 16.71
N ALA A 25 -1.14 -1.91 17.18
CA ALA A 25 -0.43 -1.15 18.22
C ALA A 25 -0.07 0.26 17.73
N HIS A 26 0.41 0.41 16.49
CA HIS A 26 0.67 1.72 15.90
C HIS A 26 -0.61 2.56 15.82
N ILE A 27 -1.71 1.98 15.39
CA ILE A 27 -2.99 2.67 15.26
C ILE A 27 -3.47 3.17 16.62
N GLU A 28 -3.38 2.36 17.66
CA GLU A 28 -3.76 2.76 19.02
C GLU A 28 -2.91 3.93 19.51
N GLN A 29 -1.61 3.89 19.24
CA GLN A 29 -0.69 4.98 19.59
C GLN A 29 -1.07 6.27 18.85
N TRP A 30 -1.37 6.20 17.56
CA TRP A 30 -1.75 7.38 16.78
C TRP A 30 -3.06 7.99 17.25
N LYS A 31 -4.03 7.15 17.64
CA LYS A 31 -5.30 7.62 18.22
C LYS A 31 -5.06 8.36 19.54
N ALA A 32 -4.19 7.82 20.39
CA ALA A 32 -3.86 8.44 21.67
C ALA A 32 -3.14 9.79 21.49
N GLU A 33 -2.33 9.92 20.42
CA GLU A 33 -1.60 11.13 20.12
C GLU A 33 -2.38 12.11 19.24
N ASN A 34 -3.59 11.76 18.80
CA ASN A 34 -4.40 12.55 17.86
C ASN A 34 -3.63 12.92 16.59
N ARG A 35 -2.88 11.97 16.02
CA ARG A 35 -2.08 12.22 14.82
C ARG A 35 -2.94 12.29 13.57
N PRO A 36 -2.94 13.43 12.84
CA PRO A 36 -3.56 13.52 11.53
C PRO A 36 -2.62 13.03 10.43
N ALA A 37 -3.14 12.84 9.23
CA ALA A 37 -2.36 12.61 8.00
C ALA A 37 -1.39 11.42 8.09
N THR A 38 -1.83 10.31 8.67
CA THR A 38 -1.01 9.12 8.82
C THR A 38 -0.65 8.46 7.49
N GLU A 39 -1.46 8.68 6.44
CA GLU A 39 -1.20 8.17 5.09
C GLU A 39 0.16 8.62 4.57
N SER A 40 0.39 9.94 4.52
CA SER A 40 1.61 10.49 3.94
C SER A 40 2.87 10.22 4.76
N SER A 41 2.70 9.93 6.06
CA SER A 41 3.83 9.68 6.96
C SER A 41 4.27 8.22 6.96
N HIS A 42 3.35 7.28 6.74
CA HIS A 42 3.59 5.87 7.07
C HIS A 42 3.15 4.89 5.97
N ASP A 43 2.64 5.36 4.83
CA ASP A 43 2.10 4.48 3.80
C ASP A 43 3.15 3.50 3.25
N GLN A 44 4.36 3.96 2.97
CA GLN A 44 5.41 3.09 2.44
C GLN A 44 5.85 2.05 3.46
N GLN A 45 5.93 2.42 4.73
CA GLN A 45 6.26 1.46 5.78
C GLN A 45 5.17 0.40 5.92
N PHE A 46 3.91 0.80 5.84
CA PHE A 46 2.78 -0.13 5.89
C PHE A 46 2.84 -1.13 4.73
N TRP A 47 3.00 -0.64 3.50
CA TRP A 47 3.11 -1.50 2.32
C TRP A 47 4.33 -2.40 2.41
N GLY A 48 5.46 -1.87 2.88
CA GLY A 48 6.68 -2.65 3.06
C GLY A 48 6.48 -3.81 4.02
N ASP A 49 5.91 -3.55 5.17
CA ASP A 49 5.64 -4.58 6.17
C ASP A 49 4.65 -5.63 5.66
N LEU A 50 3.61 -5.20 4.93
CA LEU A 50 2.63 -6.12 4.35
C LEU A 50 3.27 -7.03 3.30
N LEU A 51 4.04 -6.45 2.37
CA LEU A 51 4.70 -7.21 1.31
C LEU A 51 5.72 -8.19 1.85
N ASP A 52 6.44 -7.83 2.91
CA ASP A 52 7.38 -8.73 3.59
C ASP A 52 6.70 -10.02 4.07
N CYS A 53 5.42 -9.94 4.46
CA CYS A 53 4.67 -11.12 4.90
C CYS A 53 4.58 -12.19 3.82
N PHE A 54 4.62 -11.78 2.55
CA PHE A 54 4.53 -12.66 1.38
C PHE A 54 5.91 -12.98 0.78
N GLY A 55 6.99 -12.50 1.38
CA GLY A 55 8.34 -12.72 0.88
C GLY A 55 8.74 -11.79 -0.27
N VAL A 56 8.03 -10.70 -0.49
CA VAL A 56 8.34 -9.71 -1.52
C VAL A 56 9.39 -8.73 -0.98
N ASN A 57 10.38 -8.39 -1.79
CA ASN A 57 11.36 -7.37 -1.42
C ASN A 57 10.71 -5.97 -1.46
N ALA A 58 10.29 -5.52 -0.29
CA ALA A 58 9.58 -4.25 -0.13
C ALA A 58 10.49 -3.01 -0.21
N ARG A 59 11.79 -3.21 -0.35
CA ARG A 59 12.75 -2.09 -0.45
C ARG A 59 12.96 -1.60 -1.87
N ASP A 60 12.35 -2.27 -2.86
CA ASP A 60 12.41 -1.82 -4.24
C ASP A 60 11.58 -0.55 -4.40
N LEU A 61 12.26 0.57 -4.64
CA LEU A 61 11.62 1.88 -4.76
C LEU A 61 10.67 1.99 -5.95
N TYR A 62 10.81 1.12 -6.95
CA TYR A 62 9.89 1.09 -8.08
C TYR A 62 8.48 0.65 -7.71
N LEU A 63 8.30 0.05 -6.55
CA LEU A 63 6.97 -0.33 -6.05
C LEU A 63 6.13 0.89 -5.64
N TYR A 64 6.77 2.03 -5.36
CA TYR A 64 6.12 3.16 -4.70
C TYR A 64 6.08 4.39 -5.58
N GLN A 65 5.03 5.19 -5.42
CA GLN A 65 4.90 6.52 -6.02
C GLN A 65 5.09 6.53 -7.54
N ARG A 66 4.57 5.50 -8.22
CA ARG A 66 4.64 5.39 -9.68
C ARG A 66 3.74 6.44 -10.34
N SER A 67 4.28 7.14 -11.34
CA SER A 67 3.52 8.11 -12.12
C SER A 67 2.56 7.40 -13.07
N ALA A 68 1.33 7.87 -13.15
CA ALA A 68 0.33 7.35 -14.07
C ALA A 68 -0.72 8.41 -14.34
N LYS A 69 -1.39 8.32 -15.50
CA LYS A 69 -2.51 9.21 -15.82
C LYS A 69 -3.81 8.69 -15.22
N ARG A 70 -4.59 9.61 -14.70
CA ARG A 70 -5.96 9.32 -14.25
C ARG A 70 -6.91 9.43 -15.43
N ALA A 71 -7.81 8.46 -15.58
CA ALA A 71 -8.80 8.45 -16.65
C ALA A 71 -9.75 9.65 -16.54
N SER A 72 -10.16 10.01 -15.32
CA SER A 72 -11.13 11.07 -15.08
C SER A 72 -10.63 12.47 -15.42
N THR A 73 -9.34 12.73 -15.27
CA THR A 73 -8.76 14.06 -15.43
C THR A 73 -7.77 14.18 -16.58
N GLY A 74 -7.21 13.05 -17.04
CA GLY A 74 -6.09 13.04 -17.99
C GLY A 74 -4.78 13.55 -17.40
N ARG A 75 -4.76 13.92 -16.13
CA ARG A 75 -3.57 14.44 -15.45
C ARG A 75 -2.75 13.31 -14.88
N THR A 76 -1.44 13.52 -14.82
CA THR A 76 -0.53 12.58 -14.17
C THR A 76 -0.62 12.72 -12.65
N GLY A 77 -0.74 11.60 -11.96
CA GLY A 77 -0.68 11.51 -10.51
C GLY A 77 0.31 10.44 -10.07
N LYS A 78 0.30 10.11 -8.78
CA LYS A 78 1.17 9.10 -8.19
C LYS A 78 0.34 7.98 -7.59
N ILE A 79 0.69 6.74 -7.96
CA ILE A 79 0.14 5.53 -7.34
C ILE A 79 0.96 5.24 -6.09
N ASP A 80 0.32 4.99 -4.97
CA ASP A 80 1.04 4.75 -3.70
C ASP A 80 1.91 3.49 -3.78
N MET A 81 1.36 2.38 -4.26
CA MET A 81 2.12 1.14 -4.44
C MET A 81 1.61 0.41 -5.68
N PHE A 82 2.54 -0.05 -6.52
CA PHE A 82 2.19 -0.78 -7.73
C PHE A 82 3.20 -1.89 -8.01
N MET A 83 2.70 -3.12 -8.16
CA MET A 83 3.49 -4.27 -8.57
C MET A 83 2.90 -4.79 -9.87
N PRO A 84 3.58 -4.61 -11.02
CA PRO A 84 3.04 -4.98 -12.33
C PRO A 84 2.59 -6.43 -12.39
N GLY A 85 1.38 -6.65 -12.92
CA GLY A 85 0.79 -7.97 -13.04
C GLY A 85 0.34 -8.61 -11.73
N LYS A 86 0.44 -7.91 -10.61
CA LYS A 86 0.13 -8.44 -9.28
C LYS A 86 -0.89 -7.61 -8.53
N VAL A 87 -0.55 -6.37 -8.17
CA VAL A 87 -1.38 -5.57 -7.27
C VAL A 87 -1.14 -4.08 -7.46
N ILE A 88 -2.19 -3.30 -7.25
CA ILE A 88 -2.14 -1.86 -7.09
C ILE A 88 -2.67 -1.51 -5.71
N GLY A 89 -2.03 -0.60 -5.00
CA GLY A 89 -2.41 -0.21 -3.65
C GLY A 89 -2.54 1.30 -3.50
N GLU A 90 -3.63 1.72 -2.87
CA GLU A 90 -3.87 3.09 -2.48
C GLU A 90 -4.12 3.14 -0.98
N ALA A 91 -3.41 4.03 -0.30
CA ALA A 91 -3.54 4.22 1.13
C ALA A 91 -4.36 5.47 1.44
N LYS A 92 -5.02 5.47 2.58
CA LYS A 92 -5.70 6.63 3.12
C LYS A 92 -5.27 6.81 4.58
N SER A 93 -5.28 8.04 5.05
CA SER A 93 -5.02 8.34 6.45
C SER A 93 -6.03 7.61 7.34
N LEU A 94 -5.65 7.35 8.58
CA LEU A 94 -6.52 6.70 9.55
C LEU A 94 -7.88 7.41 9.62
N GLY A 95 -8.96 6.66 9.41
CA GLY A 95 -10.31 7.21 9.34
C GLY A 95 -10.69 7.81 7.98
N GLY A 96 -9.79 7.79 6.99
CA GLY A 96 -10.08 8.30 5.66
C GLY A 96 -10.99 7.38 4.85
N PRO A 97 -11.60 7.89 3.75
CA PRO A 97 -12.60 7.15 2.99
C PRO A 97 -11.95 6.08 2.08
N LEU A 98 -12.14 4.81 2.41
CA LEU A 98 -11.59 3.69 1.64
C LEU A 98 -12.24 3.55 0.26
N ASP A 99 -13.50 3.96 0.10
CA ASP A 99 -14.15 3.95 -1.21
C ASP A 99 -13.44 4.87 -2.21
N ASP A 100 -12.90 6.00 -1.73
CA ASP A 100 -12.12 6.90 -2.56
C ASP A 100 -10.80 6.25 -3.00
N ALA A 101 -10.17 5.46 -2.13
CA ALA A 101 -8.96 4.72 -2.48
C ALA A 101 -9.23 3.71 -3.61
N HIS A 102 -10.32 2.99 -3.53
CA HIS A 102 -10.74 2.04 -4.57
C HIS A 102 -11.00 2.76 -5.89
N ALA A 103 -11.76 3.85 -5.86
CA ALA A 103 -12.07 4.65 -7.04
C ALA A 103 -10.79 5.23 -7.68
N GLN A 104 -9.85 5.69 -6.86
CA GLN A 104 -8.58 6.23 -7.33
C GLN A 104 -7.72 5.17 -8.01
N ALA A 105 -7.64 3.97 -7.44
CA ALA A 105 -6.90 2.86 -8.04
C ALA A 105 -7.47 2.48 -9.41
N LEU A 106 -8.81 2.37 -9.52
CA LEU A 106 -9.49 2.10 -10.79
C LEU A 106 -9.23 3.20 -11.82
N ASP A 107 -9.22 4.45 -11.39
CA ASP A 107 -8.99 5.61 -12.26
C ASP A 107 -7.60 5.56 -12.90
N TYR A 108 -6.58 5.16 -12.16
CA TYR A 108 -5.23 4.96 -12.70
C TYR A 108 -5.18 3.78 -13.69
N LEU A 109 -5.83 2.68 -13.37
CA LEU A 109 -5.87 1.52 -14.26
C LEU A 109 -6.54 1.86 -15.60
N LEU A 110 -7.65 2.59 -15.55
CA LEU A 110 -8.37 3.02 -16.74
C LEU A 110 -7.60 4.05 -17.57
N GLY A 111 -6.68 4.77 -16.95
CA GLY A 111 -5.80 5.72 -17.64
C GLY A 111 -4.81 5.08 -18.60
N GLY A 112 -4.50 3.79 -18.39
CA GLY A 112 -3.75 2.96 -19.35
C GLY A 112 -2.28 3.32 -19.54
N THR A 113 -1.65 4.06 -18.61
CA THR A 113 -0.26 4.50 -18.76
C THR A 113 0.73 3.84 -17.82
N ILE A 114 0.27 2.84 -17.08
CA ILE A 114 1.10 2.13 -16.14
C ILE A 114 1.84 0.97 -16.84
#